data_c8a0646add7fdd2fe6e0c8283489d452
#
_entry.id   c8a0646add7fdd2fe6e0c8283489d452
#
_cell.length_a   1.000
_cell.length_b   1.000
_cell.length_c   1.000
_cell.angle_alpha   90.00
_cell.angle_beta   90.00
_cell.angle_gamma   90.00
#
_symmetry.space_group_name_H-M   'P 1'
#
loop_
_entity.id
_entity.type
_entity.pdbx_description
1 polymer ?
#
loop_
_entity_poly.entity_id
_entity_poly.type
_entity_poly.pdbx_seq_one_letter_code
_entity_poly.pdbx_strand_id
1 'polypeptide(L)'
;MSHAIELKKVSKYYAGESGVSMGFARVDLSLDMGEFVAITGESGSGKSTLLNVISGLDNYDEGELFVFGEDTSGFQTEDYERYRKTYIGNIFQDFNLVNSYTVYQNIELVMLLSGRKASECKERITELIELVGLTEYTKTKASKLSGGKK
;
A
#
# COMPACT_ATOMS: atom_id res chain seq x y z
N MET A 1 -23.25 -10.28 -2.28
CA MET A 1 -21.95 -10.45 -1.57
C MET A 1 -21.29 -9.08 -1.58
N SER A 2 -20.71 -8.65 -0.49
CA SER A 2 -20.00 -7.36 -0.48
C SER A 2 -18.62 -7.56 -1.08
N HIS A 3 -18.26 -6.74 -2.08
CA HIS A 3 -16.91 -6.69 -2.63
C HIS A 3 -15.91 -6.24 -1.56
N ALA A 4 -14.65 -6.66 -1.66
CA ALA A 4 -13.58 -6.15 -0.83
C ALA A 4 -13.31 -4.68 -1.15
N ILE A 5 -13.31 -4.33 -2.44
CA ILE A 5 -13.18 -2.97 -2.97
C ILE A 5 -14.23 -2.79 -4.07
N GLU A 6 -14.92 -1.66 -4.07
CA GLU A 6 -15.84 -1.27 -5.15
C GLU A 6 -15.67 0.22 -5.49
N LEU A 7 -15.37 0.51 -6.75
CA LEU A 7 -15.29 1.85 -7.31
C LEU A 7 -16.48 2.08 -8.24
N LYS A 8 -17.17 3.21 -8.09
CA LYS A 8 -18.27 3.64 -8.97
C LYS A 8 -17.94 5.01 -9.53
N LYS A 9 -17.58 5.06 -10.82
CA LYS A 9 -17.23 6.27 -11.57
C LYS A 9 -16.20 7.15 -10.87
N VAL A 10 -15.21 6.50 -10.21
CA VAL A 10 -14.18 7.21 -9.47
C VAL A 10 -13.22 7.90 -10.43
N SER A 11 -12.91 9.17 -10.12
CA SER A 11 -11.97 10.01 -10.86
C SER A 11 -10.92 10.62 -9.92
N LYS A 12 -9.72 10.83 -10.45
CA LYS A 12 -8.64 11.54 -9.76
C LYS A 12 -7.99 12.58 -10.67
N TYR A 13 -7.89 13.80 -10.17
CA TYR A 13 -7.26 14.93 -10.85
C TYR A 13 -6.15 15.51 -10.00
N TYR A 14 -5.14 16.07 -10.63
CA TYR A 14 -4.05 16.78 -9.99
C TYR A 14 -3.97 18.22 -10.48
N ALA A 15 -3.99 19.18 -9.56
CA ALA A 15 -3.73 20.58 -9.89
C ALA A 15 -2.23 20.80 -10.02
N GLY A 16 -1.79 21.39 -11.12
CA GLY A 16 -0.39 21.77 -11.38
C GLY A 16 -0.30 23.20 -11.90
N GLU A 17 0.92 23.72 -12.00
CA GLU A 17 1.19 25.07 -12.51
C GLU A 17 0.68 25.31 -13.94
N SER A 18 0.62 24.25 -14.76
CA SER A 18 0.14 24.27 -16.15
C SER A 18 -1.34 23.94 -16.31
N GLY A 19 -2.08 23.79 -15.21
CA GLY A 19 -3.50 23.43 -15.21
C GLY A 19 -3.80 22.11 -14.49
N VAL A 20 -4.98 21.54 -14.77
CA VAL A 20 -5.40 20.26 -14.18
C VAL A 20 -4.93 19.11 -15.07
N SER A 21 -4.21 18.16 -14.49
CA SER A 21 -3.88 16.89 -15.13
C SER A 21 -4.76 15.76 -14.59
N MET A 22 -5.16 14.85 -15.48
CA MET A 22 -6.00 13.71 -15.12
C MET A 22 -5.13 12.53 -14.71
N GLY A 23 -5.33 12.04 -13.48
CA GLY A 23 -4.73 10.78 -13.04
C GLY A 23 -5.45 9.58 -13.64
N PHE A 24 -6.76 9.52 -13.47
CA PHE A 24 -7.70 8.61 -14.15
C PHE A 24 -9.13 9.17 -14.03
N ALA A 25 -10.06 8.72 -14.86
CA ALA A 25 -11.43 9.21 -14.84
C ALA A 25 -12.46 8.10 -15.00
N ARG A 26 -13.53 8.23 -14.22
CA ARG A 26 -14.78 7.44 -14.28
C ARG A 26 -14.54 5.93 -14.28
N VAL A 27 -13.63 5.46 -13.42
CA VAL A 27 -13.32 4.03 -13.28
C VAL A 27 -14.43 3.34 -12.47
N ASP A 28 -14.97 2.28 -13.03
CA ASP A 28 -15.81 1.28 -12.36
C ASP A 28 -14.97 0.02 -12.19
N LEU A 29 -14.86 -0.48 -10.95
CA LEU A 29 -14.06 -1.66 -10.61
C LEU A 29 -14.65 -2.33 -9.37
N SER A 30 -14.77 -3.65 -9.39
CA SER A 30 -15.12 -4.43 -8.21
C SER A 30 -14.10 -5.53 -8.01
N LEU A 31 -13.59 -5.67 -6.80
CA LEU A 31 -12.63 -6.69 -6.39
C LEU A 31 -13.22 -7.52 -5.26
N ASP A 32 -13.22 -8.82 -5.42
CA ASP A 32 -13.72 -9.76 -4.42
C ASP A 32 -12.63 -10.24 -3.47
N MET A 33 -13.03 -10.78 -2.33
CA MET A 33 -12.11 -11.40 -1.37
C MET A 33 -11.39 -12.60 -2.01
N GLY A 34 -10.06 -12.64 -1.85
CA GLY A 34 -9.22 -13.72 -2.37
C GLY A 34 -8.95 -13.65 -3.87
N GLU A 35 -9.40 -12.60 -4.54
CA GLU A 35 -9.16 -12.38 -5.96
C GLU A 35 -7.72 -11.91 -6.21
N PHE A 36 -7.12 -12.39 -7.31
CA PHE A 36 -5.84 -11.94 -7.82
C PHE A 36 -6.07 -11.14 -9.11
N VAL A 37 -5.78 -9.86 -9.09
CA VAL A 37 -6.06 -8.93 -10.19
C VAL A 37 -4.78 -8.24 -10.69
N ALA A 38 -4.60 -8.21 -12.02
CA ALA A 38 -3.54 -7.47 -12.66
C ALA A 38 -4.09 -6.22 -13.38
N ILE A 39 -3.58 -5.04 -13.03
CA ILE A 39 -3.90 -3.77 -13.70
C ILE A 39 -2.82 -3.50 -14.74
N THR A 40 -3.19 -3.53 -16.02
CA THR A 40 -2.28 -3.34 -17.15
C THR A 40 -2.63 -2.08 -17.94
N GLY A 41 -1.68 -1.57 -18.71
CA GLY A 41 -1.86 -0.39 -19.55
C GLY A 41 -0.53 0.33 -19.83
N GLU A 42 -0.56 1.30 -20.70
CA GLU A 42 0.60 2.12 -21.09
C GLU A 42 1.16 2.91 -19.90
N SER A 43 2.42 3.34 -20.02
CA SER A 43 3.02 4.25 -19.04
C SER A 43 2.23 5.57 -18.99
N GLY A 44 1.95 6.06 -17.78
CA GLY A 44 1.16 7.28 -17.60
C GLY A 44 -0.36 7.10 -17.68
N SER A 45 -0.88 5.89 -17.86
CA SER A 45 -2.33 5.64 -17.92
C SER A 45 -3.06 5.69 -16.57
N GLY A 46 -2.39 6.06 -15.49
CA GLY A 46 -3.00 6.23 -14.16
C GLY A 46 -3.01 4.99 -13.27
N LYS A 47 -2.35 3.88 -13.64
CA LYS A 47 -2.33 2.64 -12.85
C LYS A 47 -1.86 2.83 -11.41
N SER A 48 -0.72 3.50 -11.23
CA SER A 48 -0.16 3.79 -9.90
C SER A 48 -1.05 4.73 -9.11
N THR A 49 -1.66 5.72 -9.78
CA THR A 49 -2.65 6.62 -9.18
C THR A 49 -3.86 5.85 -8.67
N LEU A 50 -4.39 4.93 -9.48
CA LEU A 50 -5.52 4.08 -9.10
C LEU A 50 -5.17 3.20 -7.88
N LEU A 51 -3.99 2.58 -7.88
CA LEU A 51 -3.52 1.79 -6.73
C LEU A 51 -3.35 2.63 -5.46
N ASN A 52 -2.85 3.87 -5.58
CA ASN A 52 -2.72 4.79 -4.45
C ASN A 52 -4.09 5.17 -3.87
N VAL A 53 -5.08 5.42 -4.72
CA VAL A 53 -6.45 5.70 -4.29
C VAL A 53 -7.08 4.47 -3.61
N ILE A 54 -6.99 3.29 -4.22
CA ILE A 54 -7.52 2.04 -3.64
C ILE A 54 -6.86 1.74 -2.29
N SER A 55 -5.56 1.98 -2.16
CA SER A 55 -4.82 1.72 -0.92
C SER A 55 -4.98 2.82 0.15
N GLY A 56 -5.73 3.89 -0.16
CA GLY A 56 -5.92 5.03 0.76
C GLY A 56 -4.66 5.86 0.98
N LEU A 57 -3.68 5.79 0.07
CA LEU A 57 -2.49 6.67 0.07
C LEU A 57 -2.77 8.02 -0.59
N ASP A 58 -3.80 8.09 -1.42
CA ASP A 58 -4.28 9.30 -2.07
C ASP A 58 -5.81 9.35 -2.01
N ASN A 59 -6.39 10.54 -2.11
CA ASN A 59 -7.83 10.75 -2.16
C ASN A 59 -8.31 10.68 -3.61
N TYR A 60 -9.61 10.46 -3.80
CA TYR A 60 -10.28 10.63 -5.09
C TYR A 60 -11.10 11.94 -5.08
N ASP A 61 -11.45 12.43 -6.28
CA ASP A 61 -12.14 13.73 -6.43
C ASP A 61 -13.61 13.56 -6.79
N GLU A 62 -13.98 12.48 -7.50
CA GLU A 62 -15.34 12.20 -7.93
C GLU A 62 -15.65 10.71 -7.82
N GLY A 63 -16.94 10.39 -7.73
CA GLY A 63 -17.45 9.02 -7.66
C GLY A 63 -17.56 8.51 -6.23
N GLU A 64 -17.68 7.19 -6.10
CA GLU A 64 -17.85 6.51 -4.82
C GLU A 64 -16.85 5.36 -4.71
N LEU A 65 -16.14 5.29 -3.59
CA LEU A 65 -15.24 4.18 -3.24
C LEU A 65 -15.75 3.51 -1.97
N PHE A 66 -16.00 2.22 -2.07
CA PHE A 66 -16.38 1.37 -0.94
C PHE A 66 -15.26 0.41 -0.60
N VAL A 67 -14.97 0.24 0.67
CA VAL A 67 -14.03 -0.75 1.21
C VAL A 67 -14.77 -1.66 2.18
N PHE A 68 -14.83 -2.95 1.87
CA PHE A 68 -15.63 -3.94 2.63
C PHE A 68 -17.09 -3.50 2.85
N GLY A 69 -17.66 -2.78 1.87
CA GLY A 69 -19.03 -2.25 1.92
C GLY A 69 -19.18 -0.94 2.70
N GLU A 70 -18.12 -0.40 3.28
CA GLU A 70 -18.12 0.91 3.95
C GLU A 70 -17.80 2.02 2.94
N ASP A 71 -18.64 3.04 2.87
CA ASP A 71 -18.45 4.22 2.02
C ASP A 71 -17.32 5.10 2.58
N THR A 72 -16.34 5.38 1.76
CA THR A 72 -15.16 6.19 2.17
C THR A 72 -15.35 7.70 1.99
N SER A 73 -16.48 8.16 1.49
CA SER A 73 -16.75 9.60 1.24
C SER A 73 -16.69 10.45 2.51
N GLY A 74 -16.98 9.85 3.66
CA GLY A 74 -16.91 10.48 4.99
C GLY A 74 -15.60 10.25 5.73
N PHE A 75 -14.64 9.52 5.17
CA PHE A 75 -13.39 9.19 5.84
C PHE A 75 -12.55 10.44 6.13
N GLN A 76 -12.09 10.52 7.37
CA GLN A 76 -11.08 11.49 7.81
C GLN A 76 -9.69 10.82 7.80
N THR A 77 -8.65 11.59 8.14
CA THR A 77 -7.26 11.10 8.17
C THR A 77 -7.12 9.83 9.02
N GLU A 78 -7.77 9.80 10.18
CA GLU A 78 -7.73 8.67 11.12
C GLU A 78 -8.40 7.41 10.55
N ASP A 79 -9.46 7.56 9.74
CA ASP A 79 -10.15 6.45 9.08
C ASP A 79 -9.27 5.82 8.00
N TYR A 80 -8.61 6.66 7.18
CA TYR A 80 -7.64 6.20 6.20
C TYR A 80 -6.42 5.55 6.85
N GLU A 81 -5.92 6.07 7.98
CA GLU A 81 -4.84 5.43 8.74
C GLU A 81 -5.25 4.04 9.24
N ARG A 82 -6.45 3.94 9.83
CA ARG A 82 -7.02 2.66 10.29
C ARG A 82 -7.17 1.68 9.13
N TYR A 83 -7.70 2.13 8.00
CA TYR A 83 -7.87 1.34 6.79
C TYR A 83 -6.53 0.77 6.30
N ARG A 84 -5.54 1.62 6.08
CA ARG A 84 -4.18 1.19 5.68
C ARG A 84 -3.56 0.21 6.67
N LYS A 85 -3.64 0.51 7.95
CA LYS A 85 -3.05 -0.32 9.00
C LYS A 85 -3.70 -1.70 9.12
N THR A 86 -4.99 -1.80 8.83
CA THR A 86 -5.78 -3.03 9.05
C THR A 86 -5.83 -3.92 7.82
N TYR A 87 -5.97 -3.32 6.64
CA TYR A 87 -6.34 -4.06 5.42
C TYR A 87 -5.32 -3.99 4.29
N ILE A 88 -4.38 -3.04 4.31
CA ILE A 88 -3.49 -2.79 3.18
C ILE A 88 -2.05 -3.19 3.49
N GLY A 89 -1.45 -3.96 2.57
CA GLY A 89 0.00 -4.17 2.50
C GLY A 89 0.50 -3.68 1.14
N ASN A 90 1.28 -2.61 1.13
CA ASN A 90 1.86 -2.06 -0.09
C ASN A 90 3.29 -2.58 -0.31
N ILE A 91 3.56 -3.09 -1.52
CA ILE A 91 4.91 -3.36 -1.99
C ILE A 91 5.25 -2.30 -3.03
N PHE A 92 6.16 -1.39 -2.68
CA PHE A 92 6.53 -0.25 -3.53
C PHE A 92 7.62 -0.61 -4.52
N GLN A 93 7.57 0.00 -5.71
CA GLN A 93 8.58 -0.17 -6.75
C GLN A 93 9.97 0.29 -6.27
N ASP A 94 10.05 1.36 -5.49
CA ASP A 94 11.29 1.93 -4.94
C ASP A 94 11.63 1.36 -3.54
N PHE A 95 11.01 0.24 -3.17
CA PHE A 95 11.18 -0.53 -1.94
C PHE A 95 10.81 0.21 -0.65
N ASN A 96 10.94 1.54 -0.56
CA ASN A 96 10.67 2.38 0.62
C ASN A 96 11.35 1.90 1.91
N LEU A 97 12.56 1.36 1.80
CA LEU A 97 13.35 0.87 2.92
C LEU A 97 14.24 1.99 3.50
N VAL A 98 14.44 1.94 4.81
CA VAL A 98 15.47 2.76 5.46
C VAL A 98 16.84 2.14 5.17
N ASN A 99 17.56 2.75 4.22
CA ASN A 99 18.81 2.21 3.67
C ASN A 99 19.93 1.97 4.71
N SER A 100 19.97 2.77 5.77
CA SER A 100 20.94 2.63 6.89
C SER A 100 20.59 1.51 7.87
N TYR A 101 19.35 1.03 7.85
CA TYR A 101 18.85 -0.02 8.72
C TYR A 101 19.13 -1.40 8.13
N THR A 102 19.25 -2.39 9.00
CA THR A 102 19.33 -3.79 8.61
C THR A 102 17.97 -4.33 8.17
N VAL A 103 17.95 -5.54 7.58
CA VAL A 103 16.70 -6.27 7.29
C VAL A 103 15.83 -6.35 8.54
N TYR A 104 16.40 -6.80 9.65
CA TYR A 104 15.70 -6.89 10.94
C TYR A 104 15.10 -5.55 11.37
N GLN A 105 15.90 -4.47 11.35
CA GLN A 105 15.47 -3.15 11.80
C GLN A 105 14.37 -2.52 10.91
N ASN A 106 14.37 -2.79 9.61
CA ASN A 106 13.30 -2.32 8.72
C ASN A 106 11.96 -2.97 9.08
N ILE A 107 11.94 -4.27 9.36
CA ILE A 107 10.72 -4.98 9.78
C ILE A 107 10.29 -4.54 11.18
N GLU A 108 11.24 -4.45 12.11
CA GLU A 108 10.99 -4.01 13.49
C GLU A 108 10.35 -2.63 13.53
N LEU A 109 10.84 -1.67 12.73
CA LEU A 109 10.29 -0.32 12.63
C LEU A 109 8.79 -0.34 12.31
N VAL A 110 8.37 -1.11 11.31
CA VAL A 110 6.96 -1.22 10.90
C VAL A 110 6.11 -1.83 12.01
N MET A 111 6.62 -2.85 12.70
CA MET A 111 5.90 -3.49 13.80
C MET A 111 5.72 -2.55 15.00
N LEU A 112 6.76 -1.77 15.33
CA LEU A 112 6.69 -0.76 16.41
C LEU A 112 5.71 0.36 16.06
N LEU A 113 5.76 0.89 14.81
CA LEU A 113 4.82 1.89 14.33
C LEU A 113 3.36 1.39 14.31
N SER A 114 3.15 0.08 14.13
CA SER A 114 1.83 -0.53 14.25
C SER A 114 1.35 -0.71 15.70
N GLY A 115 2.15 -0.31 16.70
CA GLY A 115 1.79 -0.31 18.12
C GLY A 115 2.15 -1.61 18.86
N ARG A 116 2.95 -2.51 18.25
CA ARG A 116 3.46 -3.71 18.92
C ARG A 116 4.61 -3.37 19.86
N LYS A 117 4.77 -4.12 20.94
CA LYS A 117 5.90 -3.97 21.85
C LYS A 117 7.13 -4.67 21.30
N ALA A 118 8.31 -4.09 21.50
CA ALA A 118 9.58 -4.67 21.02
C ALA A 118 9.80 -6.10 21.49
N SER A 119 9.37 -6.44 22.73
CA SER A 119 9.47 -7.80 23.28
C SER A 119 8.65 -8.84 22.51
N GLU A 120 7.59 -8.42 21.82
CA GLU A 120 6.67 -9.28 21.05
C GLU A 120 7.10 -9.40 19.59
N CYS A 121 7.98 -8.50 19.12
CA CYS A 121 8.36 -8.42 17.71
C CYS A 121 9.41 -9.45 17.32
N LYS A 122 10.34 -9.79 18.22
CA LYS A 122 11.56 -10.55 17.90
C LYS A 122 11.27 -11.90 17.23
N GLU A 123 10.39 -12.69 17.81
CA GLU A 123 10.05 -14.03 17.30
C GLU A 123 9.38 -13.90 15.91
N ARG A 124 8.41 -13.00 15.79
CA ARG A 124 7.69 -12.77 14.54
C ARG A 124 8.60 -12.22 13.42
N ILE A 125 9.54 -11.33 13.75
CA ILE A 125 10.51 -10.82 12.77
C ILE A 125 11.39 -11.95 12.27
N THR A 126 11.88 -12.81 13.15
CA THR A 126 12.72 -13.96 12.79
C THR A 126 11.96 -14.90 11.85
N GLU A 127 10.74 -15.25 12.18
CA GLU A 127 9.86 -16.07 11.34
C GLU A 127 9.63 -15.47 9.95
N LEU A 128 9.35 -14.16 9.88
CA LEU A 128 9.14 -13.47 8.60
C LEU A 128 10.40 -13.46 7.74
N ILE A 129 11.58 -13.22 8.33
CA ILE A 129 12.86 -13.23 7.62
C ILE A 129 13.16 -14.63 7.08
N GLU A 130 12.87 -15.67 7.85
CA GLU A 130 13.04 -17.06 7.43
C GLU A 130 12.08 -17.42 6.29
N LEU A 131 10.81 -17.02 6.41
CA LEU A 131 9.78 -17.26 5.41
C LEU A 131 10.14 -16.72 4.01
N VAL A 132 10.82 -15.56 3.97
CA VAL A 132 11.25 -14.95 2.71
C VAL A 132 12.71 -15.32 2.32
N GLY A 133 13.35 -16.25 3.04
CA GLY A 133 14.69 -16.74 2.73
C GLY A 133 15.82 -15.74 2.95
N LEU A 134 15.66 -14.80 3.88
CA LEU A 134 16.64 -13.75 4.16
C LEU A 134 17.42 -13.94 5.47
N THR A 135 17.43 -15.13 6.06
CA THR A 135 18.06 -15.44 7.35
C THR A 135 19.51 -15.01 7.41
N GLU A 136 20.31 -15.30 6.36
CA GLU A 136 21.72 -14.91 6.28
C GLU A 136 21.93 -13.38 6.19
N TYR A 137 20.89 -12.65 5.78
CA TYR A 137 20.92 -11.18 5.59
C TYR A 137 20.33 -10.41 6.76
N THR A 138 19.87 -11.06 7.82
CA THR A 138 19.19 -10.45 8.98
C THR A 138 19.87 -9.19 9.48
N LYS A 139 21.22 -9.19 9.58
CA LYS A 139 22.05 -8.07 10.04
C LYS A 139 22.63 -7.22 8.91
N THR A 140 22.29 -7.52 7.65
CA THR A 140 22.77 -6.78 6.50
C THR A 140 21.94 -5.52 6.31
N LYS A 141 22.59 -4.38 6.06
CA LYS A 141 21.91 -3.12 5.76
C LYS A 141 21.16 -3.19 4.42
N ALA A 142 19.99 -2.58 4.35
CA ALA A 142 19.18 -2.55 3.13
C ALA A 142 19.94 -1.97 1.93
N SER A 143 20.82 -0.98 2.15
CA SER A 143 21.70 -0.43 1.11
C SER A 143 22.64 -1.44 0.44
N LYS A 144 22.93 -2.56 1.10
CA LYS A 144 23.85 -3.60 0.59
C LYS A 144 23.12 -4.79 -0.05
N LEU A 145 21.79 -4.79 -0.03
CA LEU A 145 20.99 -5.84 -0.65
C LEU A 145 20.83 -5.59 -2.15
N SER A 146 20.78 -6.68 -2.94
CA SER A 146 20.34 -6.62 -4.33
C SER A 146 18.83 -6.32 -4.43
N GLY A 147 18.37 -5.85 -5.59
CA GLY A 147 16.95 -5.53 -5.79
C GLY A 147 16.00 -6.68 -5.46
N GLY A 148 16.34 -7.91 -5.80
CA GLY A 148 15.52 -9.09 -5.49
C GLY A 148 15.53 -9.51 -4.02
N LYS A 149 16.36 -8.86 -3.15
CA LYS A 149 16.42 -9.10 -1.70
C LYS A 149 15.92 -7.93 -0.88
N LYS A 150 15.50 -6.86 -1.52
CA LYS A 150 14.83 -5.71 -0.93
C LYS A 150 13.33 -5.90 -0.97
#